data_4883bcc3bf3644928b5ba8b29bba62c5
#
_entry.id   4883bcc3bf3644928b5ba8b29bba62c5
#
_cell.length_a   1.000
_cell.length_b   1.000
_cell.length_c   1.000
_cell.angle_alpha   90.00
_cell.angle_beta   90.00
_cell.angle_gamma   90.00
#
_symmetry.space_group_name_H-M   'P 1'
#
loop_
_entity.id
_entity.type
_entity.pdbx_description
1 polymer ?
#
loop_
_entity_poly.entity_id
_entity_poly.type
_entity_poly.pdbx_seq_one_letter_code
_entity_poly.pdbx_strand_id
1 'polypeptide(L)'
;MLKTVSSITNAIGALNYKGTWNASTNTPTLADGTGAKGDYYVVSTAGTQTFDGILLFFGAGDWIVYNGAVWQRVEGGSDGNF
;
A
#
# COMPACT_ATOMS: atom_id res chain seq x y z
N MET A 1 0.11 -4.24 -15.61
CA MET A 1 -0.26 -3.13 -14.89
C MET A 1 -1.71 -3.02 -14.57
N LEU A 2 -2.54 -2.84 -15.54
CA LEU A 2 -3.95 -2.82 -15.28
C LEU A 2 -4.42 -4.10 -14.64
N LYS A 3 -3.80 -5.18 -15.02
CA LYS A 3 -4.13 -6.46 -14.49
C LYS A 3 -3.89 -6.54 -13.00
N THR A 4 -2.79 -5.96 -12.54
CA THR A 4 -2.48 -5.93 -11.11
C THR A 4 -3.54 -5.13 -10.37
N VAL A 5 -3.91 -3.99 -10.93
CA VAL A 5 -4.93 -3.16 -10.32
C VAL A 5 -6.25 -3.90 -10.26
N SER A 6 -6.61 -4.57 -11.33
CA SER A 6 -7.85 -5.34 -11.35
C SER A 6 -7.87 -6.44 -10.31
N SER A 7 -6.74 -7.12 -10.15
CA SER A 7 -6.67 -8.18 -9.16
C SER A 7 -6.85 -7.65 -7.76
N ILE A 8 -6.22 -6.52 -7.46
CA ILE A 8 -6.35 -5.90 -6.15
C ILE A 8 -7.79 -5.45 -5.94
N THR A 9 -8.38 -4.85 -6.94
CA THR A 9 -9.76 -4.40 -6.85
C THR A 9 -10.69 -5.56 -6.56
N ASN A 10 -10.49 -6.68 -7.24
CA ASN A 10 -11.32 -7.85 -7.01
C ASN A 10 -11.15 -8.41 -5.60
N ALA A 11 -9.93 -8.33 -5.08
CA ALA A 11 -9.63 -8.92 -3.77
C ALA A 11 -10.14 -8.06 -2.63
N ILE A 12 -10.11 -6.74 -2.77
CA ILE A 12 -10.43 -5.85 -1.65
C ILE A 12 -11.54 -4.87 -1.96
N GLY A 13 -12.11 -4.92 -3.16
CA GLY A 13 -13.18 -4.01 -3.56
C GLY A 13 -12.63 -2.82 -4.32
N ALA A 14 -13.40 -1.75 -4.36
CA ALA A 14 -12.99 -0.55 -5.07
C ALA A 14 -11.79 0.08 -4.40
N LEU A 15 -10.85 0.58 -5.19
CA LEU A 15 -9.66 1.23 -4.67
C LEU A 15 -9.89 2.72 -4.54
N ASN A 16 -9.39 3.28 -3.45
CA ASN A 16 -9.44 4.71 -3.18
C ASN A 16 -8.02 5.23 -3.04
N TYR A 17 -7.57 5.96 -4.04
CA TYR A 17 -6.24 6.55 -3.99
C TYR A 17 -6.24 7.71 -3.00
N LYS A 18 -5.34 7.65 -2.03
CA LYS A 18 -5.26 8.66 -0.98
C LYS A 18 -4.07 9.61 -1.16
N GLY A 19 -3.15 9.30 -2.04
CA GLY A 19 -1.98 10.13 -2.25
C GLY A 19 -0.71 9.35 -2.11
N THR A 20 0.37 10.03 -1.75
CA THR A 20 1.66 9.39 -1.57
C THR A 20 1.94 9.20 -0.08
N TRP A 21 2.81 8.23 0.20
CA TRP A 21 3.15 7.88 1.57
C TRP A 21 4.66 7.73 1.69
N ASN A 22 5.21 8.33 2.73
CA ASN A 22 6.64 8.20 3.02
C ASN A 22 6.81 7.04 4.00
N ALA A 23 7.38 5.94 3.51
CA ALA A 23 7.54 4.75 4.33
C ALA A 23 8.62 4.90 5.38
N SER A 24 9.57 5.80 5.15
CA SER A 24 10.65 6.01 6.10
C SER A 24 10.13 6.65 7.39
N THR A 25 9.17 7.56 7.28
CA THR A 25 8.68 8.30 8.43
C THR A 25 7.23 7.99 8.77
N ASN A 26 6.58 7.13 7.98
CA ASN A 26 5.16 6.84 8.11
C ASN A 26 4.33 8.12 8.06
N THR A 27 4.48 8.85 6.96
CA THR A 27 3.78 10.14 6.78
C THR A 27 2.96 10.12 5.49
N PRO A 28 1.67 10.27 5.51
CA PRO A 28 0.82 10.39 6.70
C PRO A 28 0.82 9.12 7.53
N THR A 29 0.58 9.25 8.82
CA THR A 29 0.65 8.12 9.73
C THR A 29 -0.44 7.11 9.44
N LEU A 30 -0.04 5.89 9.17
CA LEU A 30 -0.96 4.76 8.98
C LEU A 30 -0.83 3.85 10.19
N ALA A 31 -1.94 3.30 10.63
CA ALA A 31 -1.96 2.46 11.82
C ALA A 31 -2.81 1.23 11.58
N ASP A 32 -2.48 0.16 12.29
CA ASP A 32 -3.25 -1.08 12.22
C ASP A 32 -4.71 -0.81 12.54
N GLY A 33 -5.59 -1.43 11.79
CA GLY A 33 -7.02 -1.36 12.06
C GLY A 33 -7.64 -0.01 11.74
N THR A 34 -6.91 0.89 11.10
CA THR A 34 -7.41 2.24 10.83
C THR A 34 -7.37 2.50 9.34
N GLY A 35 -8.53 2.74 8.76
CA GLY A 35 -8.65 3.02 7.35
C GLY A 35 -9.96 2.48 6.82
N ALA A 36 -10.21 2.68 5.55
CA ALA A 36 -11.35 2.09 4.87
C ALA A 36 -10.84 1.08 3.86
N LYS A 37 -11.56 0.00 3.73
CA LYS A 37 -11.19 -1.06 2.78
C LYS A 37 -11.02 -0.45 1.40
N GLY A 38 -9.88 -0.70 0.79
CA GLY A 38 -9.58 -0.20 -0.53
C GLY A 38 -8.75 1.08 -0.53
N ASP A 39 -8.56 1.72 0.61
CA ASP A 39 -7.67 2.87 0.67
C ASP A 39 -6.27 2.46 0.31
N TYR A 40 -5.59 3.26 -0.49
CA TYR A 40 -4.20 2.95 -0.79
C TYR A 40 -3.41 4.22 -1.06
N TYR A 41 -2.11 4.09 -0.84
CA TYR A 41 -1.14 5.13 -1.08
C TYR A 41 -0.04 4.56 -1.97
N VAL A 42 0.60 5.42 -2.74
CA VAL A 42 1.79 5.06 -3.49
C VAL A 42 2.99 5.51 -2.68
N VAL A 43 3.94 4.61 -2.49
CA VAL A 43 5.12 4.92 -1.67
C VAL A 43 6.01 5.88 -2.42
N SER A 44 6.28 7.03 -1.81
CA SER A 44 7.15 8.05 -2.40
C SER A 44 8.58 7.92 -1.94
N THR A 45 8.77 7.42 -0.72
CA THR A 45 10.11 7.30 -0.13
C THR A 45 10.21 5.92 0.50
N ALA A 46 11.25 5.20 0.14
CA ALA A 46 11.48 3.86 0.64
C ALA A 46 11.71 3.86 2.14
N GLY A 47 11.33 2.77 2.79
CA GLY A 47 11.53 2.63 4.22
C GLY A 47 10.90 1.34 4.71
N THR A 48 10.95 1.14 6.02
CA THR A 48 10.36 -0.03 6.65
C THR A 48 9.39 0.40 7.72
N GLN A 49 8.26 -0.31 7.77
CA GLN A 49 7.27 -0.08 8.82
C GLN A 49 6.69 -1.43 9.21
N THR A 50 6.20 -1.50 10.44
CA THR A 50 5.60 -2.73 10.96
C THR A 50 4.10 -2.56 11.00
N PHE A 51 3.38 -3.48 10.35
CA PHE A 51 1.92 -3.51 10.39
C PHE A 51 1.49 -4.91 10.75
N ASP A 52 0.54 -5.01 11.67
CA ASP A 52 0.01 -6.29 12.13
C ASP A 52 1.15 -7.18 12.64
N GLY A 53 2.13 -6.58 13.28
CA GLY A 53 3.26 -7.31 13.84
C GLY A 53 4.27 -7.80 12.81
N ILE A 54 4.10 -7.42 11.55
CA ILE A 54 4.98 -7.88 10.48
C ILE A 54 5.78 -6.71 9.96
N LEU A 55 7.09 -6.86 9.89
CA LEU A 55 7.97 -5.83 9.35
C LEU A 55 7.92 -5.89 7.83
N LEU A 56 7.54 -4.79 7.22
CA LEU A 56 7.43 -4.69 5.77
C LEU A 56 8.45 -3.70 5.24
N PHE A 57 9.07 -4.08 4.14
CA PHE A 57 10.07 -3.25 3.46
C PHE A 57 9.42 -2.67 2.22
N PHE A 58 9.35 -1.35 2.14
CA PHE A 58 8.70 -0.67 1.02
C PHE A 58 9.74 0.01 0.14
N GLY A 59 9.59 -0.14 -1.17
CA GLY A 59 10.36 0.60 -2.13
C GLY A 59 9.53 1.72 -2.74
N ALA A 60 10.18 2.75 -3.24
CA ALA A 60 9.46 3.81 -3.93
C ALA A 60 8.72 3.21 -5.12
N GLY A 61 7.46 3.57 -5.27
CA GLY A 61 6.62 3.02 -6.32
C GLY A 61 5.79 1.83 -5.87
N ASP A 62 6.10 1.25 -4.72
CA ASP A 62 5.23 0.22 -4.15
C ASP A 62 3.93 0.88 -3.69
N TRP A 63 2.94 0.05 -3.42
CA TRP A 63 1.67 0.52 -2.89
C TRP A 63 1.49 -0.04 -1.48
N ILE A 64 0.79 0.70 -0.65
CA ILE A 64 0.32 0.19 0.61
C ILE A 64 -1.20 0.29 0.59
N VAL A 65 -1.87 -0.84 0.81
CA VAL A 65 -3.31 -0.97 0.59
C VAL A 65 -3.95 -1.53 1.85
N TYR A 66 -5.07 -0.93 2.24
CA TYR A 66 -5.83 -1.40 3.39
C TYR A 66 -6.89 -2.38 2.94
N ASN A 67 -6.87 -3.58 3.49
CA ASN A 67 -7.81 -4.62 3.07
C ASN A 67 -9.06 -4.69 3.94
N GLY A 68 -9.23 -3.74 4.81
CA GLY A 68 -10.35 -3.71 5.75
C GLY A 68 -9.96 -4.19 7.14
N ALA A 69 -8.78 -4.75 7.28
CA ALA A 69 -8.27 -5.23 8.56
C ALA A 69 -6.84 -4.78 8.78
N VAL A 70 -5.98 -4.91 7.79
CA VAL A 70 -4.56 -4.59 7.93
C VAL A 70 -4.07 -3.88 6.67
N TRP A 71 -2.96 -3.19 6.80
CA TRP A 71 -2.25 -2.59 5.67
C TRP A 71 -1.32 -3.62 5.07
N GLN A 72 -1.33 -3.72 3.75
CA GLN A 72 -0.54 -4.70 3.02
C GLN A 72 0.32 -4.00 1.98
N ARG A 73 1.52 -4.51 1.77
CA ARG A 73 2.37 -4.03 0.70
C ARG A 73 1.98 -4.71 -0.59
N VAL A 74 1.88 -3.92 -1.65
CA VAL A 74 1.73 -4.42 -3.00
C VAL A 74 2.95 -3.95 -3.76
N GLU A 75 3.70 -4.87 -4.30
CA GLU A 75 4.88 -4.52 -5.08
C GLU A 75 4.43 -3.70 -6.27
N GLY A 76 5.01 -2.53 -6.39
CA GLY A 76 4.57 -1.59 -7.38
C GLY A 76 5.16 -1.87 -8.73
N GLY A 77 5.04 -0.86 -9.56
CA GLY A 77 5.51 -0.95 -10.91
C GLY A 77 6.97 -0.75 -11.07
N SER A 78 7.73 -0.92 -10.01
CA SER A 78 9.14 -0.60 -10.10
C SER A 78 9.86 -1.46 -11.10
N ASP A 79 9.43 -2.67 -11.30
CA ASP A 79 10.06 -3.48 -12.32
C ASP A 79 9.49 -3.16 -13.67
N GLY A 80 8.52 -2.29 -13.72
CA GLY A 80 8.11 -1.65 -14.94
C GLY A 80 7.52 -2.56 -15.97
N ASN A 81 7.26 -3.74 -15.61
CA ASN A 81 6.91 -4.64 -16.64
C ASN A 81 5.54 -5.15 -16.51
N PHE A 82 4.71 -4.33 -16.17
CA PHE A 82 3.36 -4.79 -16.18
C PHE A 82 2.47 -3.89 -16.83
#